data_0c4f46f32e5771cf59d55745134a6879
#
_entry.id   0c4f46f32e5771cf59d55745134a6879
#
_cell.length_a   1.000
_cell.length_b   1.000
_cell.length_c   1.000
_cell.angle_alpha   90.00
_cell.angle_beta   90.00
_cell.angle_gamma   90.00
#
_symmetry.space_group_name_H-M   'P 1'
#
loop_
_entity.id
_entity.type
_entity.pdbx_description
1 polymer ?
#
loop_
_entity_poly.entity_id
_entity_poly.type
_entity_poly.pdbx_seq_one_letter_code
_entity_poly.pdbx_strand_id
1 'polypeptide(L)'
;MGFLGFLGTPLGYVLQWMYNLFGSYGWALIVFTIVVRLCSFPLQIGQQKNTARMAAYKPMIDEIQKKYAKDRDKQNEELMRLQQEYGYNPTAGCLPMFVNFFIMFGVIEAVYYPLQHILHISKDVLTQIAGILGMAYNYTTNTAIIQQVQAGTLPAEASALLTPEQLESIKNFNVMFLGMDLTVKPELAFNVLLIFPILSVVTMALSNVIMMRSTGQELQGSMKWMPWMMSLMFVWIAFTVPVAFSLYYTVSNLLMLITSMVLRKMYDPEKMKAKVAAEIEEKKKAKKAKKQVKVVDEKTGEETLKDVTEAEMNRLRLERARALDAELYKDERTTPLNAKTGEEETCEK
;
A
#
# COMPACT_ATOMS: atom_id res chain seq x y z
N MET A 1 6.82 14.56 18.11
CA MET A 1 7.18 13.92 16.83
C MET A 1 5.92 13.39 16.19
N GLY A 2 5.63 13.78 14.95
CA GLY A 2 4.50 13.19 14.22
C GLY A 2 4.83 11.74 13.83
N PHE A 3 3.80 10.97 13.50
CA PHE A 3 3.91 9.58 13.04
C PHE A 3 4.97 9.37 11.93
N LEU A 4 5.16 10.37 11.06
CA LEU A 4 6.17 10.34 10.00
C LEU A 4 7.61 10.41 10.53
N GLY A 5 7.87 11.16 11.60
CA GLY A 5 9.20 11.23 12.23
C GLY A 5 9.64 9.88 12.81
N PHE A 6 8.69 9.08 13.33
CA PHE A 6 8.98 7.73 13.82
C PHE A 6 9.49 6.81 12.69
N LEU A 7 8.94 6.95 11.48
CA LEU A 7 9.36 6.17 10.31
C LEU A 7 10.66 6.72 9.71
N GLY A 8 10.86 8.03 9.73
CA GLY A 8 12.04 8.69 9.18
C GLY A 8 13.32 8.39 9.96
N THR A 9 13.21 8.27 11.29
CA THR A 9 14.39 8.07 12.16
C THR A 9 15.18 6.80 11.83
N PRO A 10 14.62 5.57 11.79
CA PRO A 10 15.39 4.38 11.47
C PRO A 10 15.98 4.41 10.05
N LEU A 11 15.22 4.95 9.09
CA LEU A 11 15.70 5.09 7.72
C LEU A 11 16.80 6.15 7.62
N GLY A 12 16.71 7.20 8.43
CA GLY A 12 17.73 8.23 8.56
C GLY A 12 19.07 7.67 9.05
N TYR A 13 19.08 6.80 10.05
CA TYR A 13 20.30 6.13 10.52
C TYR A 13 20.94 5.27 9.42
N VAL A 14 20.14 4.54 8.65
CA VAL A 14 20.64 3.75 7.51
C VAL A 14 21.26 4.69 6.46
N LEU A 15 20.57 5.80 6.15
CA LEU A 15 21.07 6.79 5.19
C LEU A 15 22.33 7.49 5.68
N GLN A 16 22.44 7.81 6.98
CA GLN A 16 23.65 8.35 7.60
C GLN A 16 24.82 7.37 7.47
N TRP A 17 24.60 6.09 7.79
CA TRP A 17 25.65 5.08 7.65
C TRP A 17 26.17 5.01 6.22
N MET A 18 25.28 5.06 5.22
CA MET A 18 25.67 5.11 3.80
C MET A 18 26.40 6.41 3.48
N TYR A 19 25.96 7.54 4.03
CA TYR A 19 26.64 8.82 3.83
C TYR A 19 28.07 8.79 4.40
N ASN A 20 28.26 8.25 5.59
CA ASN A 20 29.59 8.11 6.20
C ASN A 20 30.52 7.20 5.38
N LEU A 21 29.95 6.22 4.67
CA LEU A 21 30.72 5.29 3.82
C LEU A 21 31.14 5.93 2.49
N PHE A 22 30.25 6.71 1.86
CA PHE A 22 30.47 7.25 0.50
C PHE A 22 30.89 8.71 0.46
N GLY A 23 30.73 9.47 1.53
CA GLY A 23 31.06 10.89 1.60
C GLY A 23 30.26 11.80 0.66
N SER A 24 29.20 11.27 0.01
CA SER A 24 28.36 11.99 -0.94
C SER A 24 26.91 11.61 -0.73
N TYR A 25 26.05 12.62 -0.58
CA TYR A 25 24.62 12.43 -0.35
C TYR A 25 23.93 11.70 -1.51
N GLY A 26 24.30 11.99 -2.74
CA GLY A 26 23.74 11.33 -3.92
C GLY A 26 24.08 9.83 -3.99
N TRP A 27 25.33 9.46 -3.77
CA TRP A 27 25.73 8.05 -3.72
C TRP A 27 25.13 7.32 -2.53
N ALA A 28 25.10 7.98 -1.36
CA ALA A 28 24.44 7.44 -0.19
C ALA A 28 22.96 7.12 -0.47
N LEU A 29 22.25 8.02 -1.15
CA LEU A 29 20.84 7.85 -1.49
C LEU A 29 20.61 6.73 -2.51
N ILE A 30 21.48 6.57 -3.50
CA ILE A 30 21.41 5.47 -4.47
C ILE A 30 21.57 4.12 -3.76
N VAL A 31 22.63 3.97 -2.96
CA VAL A 31 22.90 2.70 -2.25
C VAL A 31 21.83 2.42 -1.21
N PHE A 32 21.38 3.45 -0.48
CA PHE A 32 20.24 3.36 0.42
C PHE A 32 18.99 2.82 -0.30
N THR A 33 18.69 3.35 -1.49
CA THR A 33 17.55 2.90 -2.29
C THR A 33 17.68 1.43 -2.66
N ILE A 34 18.88 0.98 -3.04
CA ILE A 34 19.15 -0.43 -3.35
C ILE A 34 18.90 -1.31 -2.12
N VAL A 35 19.40 -0.91 -0.95
CA VAL A 35 19.22 -1.66 0.31
C VAL A 35 17.74 -1.76 0.68
N VAL A 36 17.01 -0.64 0.67
CA VAL A 36 15.57 -0.62 0.95
C VAL A 36 14.79 -1.52 -0.01
N ARG A 37 15.15 -1.51 -1.30
CA ARG A 37 14.52 -2.37 -2.32
C ARG A 37 14.86 -3.85 -2.12
N LEU A 38 16.08 -4.18 -1.74
CA LEU A 38 16.46 -5.56 -1.42
C LEU A 38 15.72 -6.07 -0.17
N CYS A 39 15.63 -5.26 0.88
CA CYS A 39 14.83 -5.60 2.07
C CYS A 39 13.34 -5.79 1.74
N SER A 40 12.81 -5.05 0.77
CA SER A 40 11.42 -5.16 0.32
C SER A 40 11.19 -6.30 -0.69
N PHE A 41 12.24 -6.97 -1.16
CA PHE A 41 12.13 -7.99 -2.21
C PHE A 41 11.22 -9.18 -1.84
N PRO A 42 11.28 -9.77 -0.62
CA PRO A 42 10.37 -10.86 -0.23
C PRO A 42 8.90 -10.43 -0.25
N LEU A 43 8.62 -9.17 0.09
CA LEU A 43 7.27 -8.61 0.00
C LEU A 43 6.79 -8.54 -1.46
N GLN A 44 7.68 -8.15 -2.39
CA GLN A 44 7.38 -8.09 -3.81
C GLN A 44 7.09 -9.48 -4.41
N ILE A 45 7.78 -10.53 -3.94
CA ILE A 45 7.47 -11.93 -4.30
C ILE A 45 6.03 -12.28 -3.89
N GLY A 46 5.66 -11.97 -2.65
CA GLY A 46 4.29 -12.18 -2.14
C GLY A 46 3.24 -11.44 -2.98
N GLN A 47 3.53 -10.19 -3.31
CA GLN A 47 2.67 -9.36 -4.16
C GLN A 47 2.50 -9.95 -5.56
N GLN A 48 3.58 -10.41 -6.20
CA GLN A 48 3.54 -11.03 -7.53
C GLN A 48 2.68 -12.29 -7.53
N LYS A 49 2.84 -13.15 -6.52
CA LYS A 49 2.02 -14.36 -6.36
C LYS A 49 0.52 -14.02 -6.19
N ASN A 50 0.21 -13.04 -5.34
CA ASN A 50 -1.16 -12.60 -5.12
C ASN A 50 -1.78 -12.02 -6.39
N THR A 51 -1.04 -11.19 -7.13
CA THR A 51 -1.51 -10.62 -8.40
C THR A 51 -1.81 -11.71 -9.43
N ALA A 52 -0.94 -12.72 -9.55
CA ALA A 52 -1.17 -13.85 -10.44
C ALA A 52 -2.39 -14.69 -10.02
N ARG A 53 -2.61 -14.90 -8.71
CA ARG A 53 -3.82 -15.54 -8.19
C ARG A 53 -5.08 -14.76 -8.52
N MET A 54 -5.06 -13.43 -8.30
CA MET A 54 -6.19 -12.55 -8.63
C MET A 54 -6.56 -12.61 -10.11
N ALA A 55 -5.56 -12.68 -10.99
CA ALA A 55 -5.78 -12.80 -12.42
C ALA A 55 -6.48 -14.12 -12.81
N ALA A 56 -6.31 -15.20 -12.03
CA ALA A 56 -7.02 -16.46 -12.26
C ALA A 56 -8.51 -16.41 -11.90
N TYR A 57 -8.89 -15.58 -10.93
CA TYR A 57 -10.31 -15.38 -10.55
C TYR A 57 -11.04 -14.40 -11.47
N LYS A 58 -10.31 -13.64 -12.30
CA LYS A 58 -10.89 -12.60 -13.16
C LYS A 58 -12.09 -13.08 -14.00
N PRO A 59 -12.05 -14.21 -14.74
CA PRO A 59 -13.20 -14.65 -15.52
C PRO A 59 -14.46 -14.88 -14.68
N MET A 60 -14.33 -15.39 -13.45
CA MET A 60 -15.46 -15.60 -12.54
C MET A 60 -16.02 -14.28 -12.03
N ILE A 61 -15.14 -13.32 -11.72
CA ILE A 61 -15.51 -11.96 -11.30
C ILE A 61 -16.26 -11.24 -12.42
N ASP A 62 -15.72 -11.30 -13.65
CA ASP A 62 -16.32 -10.67 -14.82
C ASP A 62 -17.72 -11.26 -15.13
N GLU A 63 -17.91 -12.58 -14.95
CA GLU A 63 -19.20 -13.24 -15.08
C GLU A 63 -20.20 -12.73 -14.04
N ILE A 64 -19.82 -12.65 -12.76
CA ILE A 64 -20.65 -12.13 -11.67
C ILE A 64 -21.02 -10.67 -11.96
N GLN A 65 -20.05 -9.84 -12.35
CA GLN A 65 -20.27 -8.42 -12.66
C GLN A 65 -21.21 -8.21 -13.84
N LYS A 66 -21.11 -9.02 -14.88
CA LYS A 66 -22.01 -8.95 -16.04
C LYS A 66 -23.41 -9.42 -15.68
N LYS A 67 -23.53 -10.53 -14.95
CA LYS A 67 -24.82 -11.14 -14.58
C LYS A 67 -25.62 -10.24 -13.65
N TYR A 68 -24.96 -9.58 -12.71
CA TYR A 68 -25.59 -8.73 -11.69
C TYR A 68 -25.29 -7.24 -11.88
N ALA A 69 -25.10 -6.79 -13.13
CA ALA A 69 -24.72 -5.40 -13.44
C ALA A 69 -25.71 -4.34 -12.92
N LYS A 70 -26.98 -4.70 -12.74
CA LYS A 70 -28.06 -3.82 -12.24
C LYS A 70 -28.38 -4.02 -10.75
N ASP A 71 -27.81 -5.02 -10.10
CA ASP A 71 -28.09 -5.39 -8.71
C ASP A 71 -26.77 -5.52 -7.94
N ARG A 72 -26.37 -4.41 -7.31
CA ARG A 72 -25.09 -4.33 -6.58
C ARG A 72 -25.06 -5.19 -5.33
N ASP A 73 -26.22 -5.40 -4.69
CA ASP A 73 -26.29 -6.19 -3.46
C ASP A 73 -26.04 -7.66 -3.76
N LYS A 74 -26.70 -8.20 -4.79
CA LYS A 74 -26.43 -9.56 -5.27
C LYS A 74 -25.02 -9.72 -5.84
N GLN A 75 -24.50 -8.70 -6.50
CA GLN A 75 -23.11 -8.72 -6.98
C GLN A 75 -22.12 -8.87 -5.81
N ASN A 76 -22.31 -8.11 -4.74
CA ASN A 76 -21.46 -8.17 -3.54
C ASN A 76 -21.64 -9.51 -2.80
N GLU A 77 -22.86 -10.02 -2.71
CA GLU A 77 -23.15 -11.33 -2.11
C GLU A 77 -22.41 -12.46 -2.85
N GLU A 78 -22.49 -12.49 -4.17
CA GLU A 78 -21.82 -13.52 -4.98
C GLU A 78 -20.28 -13.35 -4.96
N LEU A 79 -19.76 -12.14 -4.87
CA LEU A 79 -18.31 -11.91 -4.67
C LEU A 79 -17.86 -12.39 -3.28
N MET A 80 -18.64 -12.16 -2.23
CA MET A 80 -18.36 -12.72 -0.89
C MET A 80 -18.43 -14.24 -0.90
N ARG A 81 -19.38 -14.82 -1.62
CA ARG A 81 -19.47 -16.27 -1.80
C ARG A 81 -18.25 -16.83 -2.54
N LEU A 82 -17.78 -16.14 -3.59
CA LEU A 82 -16.54 -16.49 -4.29
C LEU A 82 -15.33 -16.47 -3.33
N GLN A 83 -15.28 -15.50 -2.41
CA GLN A 83 -14.25 -15.41 -1.39
C GLN A 83 -14.28 -16.59 -0.43
N GLN A 84 -15.44 -16.94 0.10
CA GLN A 84 -15.62 -18.04 1.06
C GLN A 84 -15.37 -19.41 0.42
N GLU A 85 -15.86 -19.62 -0.79
CA GLU A 85 -15.83 -20.94 -1.44
C GLU A 85 -14.49 -21.24 -2.10
N TYR A 86 -13.87 -20.28 -2.74
CA TYR A 86 -12.66 -20.49 -3.55
C TYR A 86 -11.42 -19.83 -2.96
N GLY A 87 -11.57 -19.04 -1.90
CA GLY A 87 -10.46 -18.35 -1.25
C GLY A 87 -9.98 -17.12 -2.05
N TYR A 88 -10.88 -16.51 -2.83
CA TYR A 88 -10.64 -15.21 -3.43
C TYR A 88 -10.48 -14.16 -2.32
N ASN A 89 -9.34 -13.48 -2.27
CA ASN A 89 -9.10 -12.44 -1.26
C ASN A 89 -8.69 -11.12 -1.93
N PRO A 90 -9.63 -10.18 -2.12
CA PRO A 90 -9.35 -8.91 -2.77
C PRO A 90 -8.39 -8.03 -1.94
N THR A 91 -8.38 -8.19 -0.61
CA THR A 91 -7.55 -7.37 0.28
C THR A 91 -6.09 -7.82 0.33
N ALA A 92 -5.78 -9.06 -0.06
CA ALA A 92 -4.40 -9.56 -0.11
C ALA A 92 -3.52 -8.77 -1.09
N GLY A 93 -4.12 -8.12 -2.10
CA GLY A 93 -3.42 -7.27 -3.06
C GLY A 93 -3.08 -5.88 -2.53
N CYS A 94 -3.81 -5.35 -1.54
CA CYS A 94 -3.60 -4.01 -1.02
C CYS A 94 -2.61 -3.95 0.16
N LEU A 95 -2.42 -5.03 0.92
CA LEU A 95 -1.47 -5.05 2.04
C LEU A 95 -0.04 -4.59 1.65
N PRO A 96 0.56 -5.09 0.56
CA PRO A 96 1.86 -4.61 0.11
C PRO A 96 1.88 -3.13 -0.27
N MET A 97 0.76 -2.60 -0.76
CA MET A 97 0.62 -1.18 -1.07
C MET A 97 0.74 -0.33 0.20
N PHE A 98 0.10 -0.73 1.30
CA PHE A 98 0.23 -0.04 2.58
C PHE A 98 1.67 -0.05 3.10
N VAL A 99 2.36 -1.20 3.06
CA VAL A 99 3.76 -1.28 3.48
C VAL A 99 4.65 -0.36 2.64
N ASN A 100 4.45 -0.34 1.31
CA ASN A 100 5.19 0.56 0.43
C ASN A 100 4.89 2.03 0.72
N PHE A 101 3.67 2.36 1.15
CA PHE A 101 3.26 3.71 1.55
C PHE A 101 4.02 4.16 2.81
N PHE A 102 4.15 3.29 3.83
CA PHE A 102 4.94 3.57 5.04
C PHE A 102 6.42 3.78 4.72
N ILE A 103 7.00 2.93 3.88
CA ILE A 103 8.40 3.10 3.42
C ILE A 103 8.56 4.45 2.71
N MET A 104 7.63 4.78 1.81
CA MET A 104 7.64 6.04 1.08
C MET A 104 7.64 7.25 2.02
N PHE A 105 6.76 7.29 3.01
CA PHE A 105 6.71 8.40 3.97
C PHE A 105 7.97 8.48 4.83
N GLY A 106 8.51 7.35 5.26
CA GLY A 106 9.76 7.33 6.01
C GLY A 106 10.95 7.85 5.17
N VAL A 107 10.99 7.50 3.88
CA VAL A 107 12.02 8.02 2.97
C VAL A 107 11.83 9.52 2.70
N ILE A 108 10.58 9.97 2.49
CA ILE A 108 10.27 11.40 2.33
C ILE A 108 10.80 12.17 3.54
N GLU A 109 10.52 11.72 4.75
CA GLU A 109 10.95 12.38 5.97
C GLU A 109 12.48 12.42 6.07
N ALA A 110 13.17 11.30 5.83
CA ALA A 110 14.62 11.22 5.89
C ALA A 110 15.32 12.12 4.83
N VAL A 111 14.73 12.19 3.62
CA VAL A 111 15.28 12.99 2.50
C VAL A 111 14.96 14.48 2.65
N TYR A 112 13.81 14.83 3.20
CA TYR A 112 13.41 16.24 3.38
C TYR A 112 14.13 16.93 4.52
N TYR A 113 14.49 16.17 5.56
CA TYR A 113 15.10 16.71 6.77
C TYR A 113 16.48 16.09 7.02
N PRO A 114 17.45 16.27 6.09
CA PRO A 114 18.78 15.66 6.22
C PRO A 114 19.53 16.12 7.46
N LEU A 115 19.37 17.39 7.89
CA LEU A 115 20.00 17.90 9.12
C LEU A 115 19.49 17.16 10.37
N GLN A 116 18.21 16.80 10.39
CA GLN A 116 17.60 16.07 11.51
C GLN A 116 17.93 14.58 11.47
N HIS A 117 17.85 13.93 10.31
CA HIS A 117 17.89 12.48 10.20
C HIS A 117 19.28 11.92 9.84
N ILE A 118 20.15 12.72 9.22
CA ILE A 118 21.51 12.31 8.86
C ILE A 118 22.54 12.92 9.82
N LEU A 119 22.42 14.22 10.12
CA LEU A 119 23.33 14.91 11.02
C LEU A 119 22.84 14.96 12.48
N HIS A 120 21.66 14.40 12.78
CA HIS A 120 21.04 14.29 14.11
C HIS A 120 20.94 15.60 14.88
N ILE A 121 20.75 16.71 14.19
CA ILE A 121 20.49 18.01 14.82
C ILE A 121 19.03 18.01 15.28
N SER A 122 18.79 18.40 16.54
CA SER A 122 17.44 18.34 17.09
C SER A 122 16.48 19.26 16.35
N LYS A 123 15.25 18.81 16.18
CA LYS A 123 14.19 19.59 15.52
C LYS A 123 13.96 20.93 16.22
N ASP A 124 14.11 20.98 17.55
CA ASP A 124 13.87 22.20 18.32
C ASP A 124 14.91 23.28 17.98
N VAL A 125 16.19 22.88 17.88
CA VAL A 125 17.27 23.78 17.43
C VAL A 125 17.01 24.27 16.00
N LEU A 126 16.67 23.37 15.08
CA LEU A 126 16.37 23.74 13.70
C LEU A 126 15.16 24.67 13.57
N THR A 127 14.14 24.49 14.45
CA THR A 127 12.97 25.36 14.50
C THR A 127 13.31 26.75 15.02
N GLN A 128 14.19 26.85 16.02
CA GLN A 128 14.69 28.14 16.51
C GLN A 128 15.51 28.87 15.44
N ILE A 129 16.40 28.16 14.76
CA ILE A 129 17.17 28.73 13.63
C ILE A 129 16.21 29.21 12.53
N ALA A 130 15.18 28.43 12.19
CA ALA A 130 14.15 28.85 11.24
C ALA A 130 13.47 30.15 11.64
N GLY A 131 13.13 30.30 12.94
CA GLY A 131 12.57 31.54 13.49
C GLY A 131 13.50 32.75 13.33
N ILE A 132 14.80 32.59 13.59
CA ILE A 132 15.81 33.65 13.38
C ILE A 132 15.91 34.01 11.90
N LEU A 133 15.80 33.03 11.00
CA LEU A 133 15.81 33.27 9.55
C LEU A 133 14.47 33.83 9.01
N GLY A 134 13.46 34.03 9.86
CA GLY A 134 12.12 34.49 9.45
C GLY A 134 11.35 33.45 8.62
N MET A 135 11.66 32.18 8.77
CA MET A 135 11.06 31.08 8.01
C MET A 135 10.28 30.13 8.91
N ALA A 136 9.21 29.53 8.37
CA ALA A 136 8.59 28.38 9.02
C ALA A 136 9.49 27.13 8.84
N TYR A 137 9.62 26.30 9.90
CA TYR A 137 10.40 25.07 9.81
C TYR A 137 9.78 24.09 8.82
N ASN A 138 10.45 23.88 7.72
CA ASN A 138 10.10 22.90 6.67
C ASN A 138 11.39 22.43 5.95
N TYR A 139 11.22 21.66 4.87
CA TYR A 139 12.38 21.16 4.11
C TYR A 139 13.23 22.29 3.50
N THR A 140 12.62 23.41 3.09
CA THR A 140 13.38 24.56 2.53
C THR A 140 14.27 25.21 3.57
N THR A 141 13.89 25.14 4.86
CA THR A 141 14.73 25.60 5.96
C THR A 141 16.01 24.79 6.07
N ASN A 142 15.94 23.44 5.90
CA ASN A 142 17.14 22.61 5.87
C ASN A 142 18.10 23.03 4.76
N THR A 143 17.57 23.23 3.55
CA THR A 143 18.37 23.73 2.41
C THR A 143 19.01 25.09 2.71
N ALA A 144 18.24 26.04 3.23
CA ALA A 144 18.71 27.37 3.57
C ALA A 144 19.83 27.34 4.64
N ILE A 145 19.68 26.54 5.69
CA ILE A 145 20.71 26.39 6.72
C ILE A 145 21.98 25.78 6.12
N ILE A 146 21.89 24.73 5.33
CA ILE A 146 23.05 24.10 4.68
C ILE A 146 23.79 25.14 3.83
N GLN A 147 23.09 25.83 2.96
CA GLN A 147 23.67 26.83 2.05
C GLN A 147 24.29 27.99 2.81
N GLN A 148 23.66 28.56 3.83
CA GLN A 148 24.18 29.66 4.62
C GLN A 148 25.40 29.28 5.46
N VAL A 149 25.42 28.05 6.03
CA VAL A 149 26.60 27.54 6.75
C VAL A 149 27.78 27.35 5.79
N GLN A 150 27.53 26.75 4.63
CA GLN A 150 28.56 26.51 3.61
C GLN A 150 29.12 27.83 3.02
N ALA A 151 28.26 28.84 2.86
CA ALA A 151 28.64 30.16 2.42
C ALA A 151 29.25 31.06 3.54
N GLY A 152 29.16 30.62 4.81
CA GLY A 152 29.60 31.43 5.95
C GLY A 152 28.71 32.65 6.23
N THR A 153 27.46 32.64 5.80
CA THR A 153 26.50 33.75 5.92
C THR A 153 25.41 33.51 6.96
N LEU A 154 25.50 32.42 7.71
CA LEU A 154 24.52 32.14 8.77
C LEU A 154 24.61 33.19 9.88
N PRO A 155 23.53 33.84 10.33
CA PRO A 155 23.54 34.80 11.41
C PRO A 155 24.21 34.25 12.68
N ALA A 156 24.96 35.10 13.37
CA ALA A 156 25.71 34.75 14.57
C ALA A 156 24.80 34.13 15.67
N GLU A 157 23.57 34.68 15.84
CA GLU A 157 22.56 34.18 16.75
C GLU A 157 22.13 32.73 16.41
N ALA A 158 21.96 32.44 15.13
CA ALA A 158 21.61 31.09 14.66
C ALA A 158 22.81 30.13 14.78
N SER A 159 24.02 30.60 14.53
CA SER A 159 25.24 29.81 14.68
C SER A 159 25.50 29.42 16.13
N ALA A 160 25.16 30.29 17.08
CA ALA A 160 25.30 30.03 18.52
C ALA A 160 24.41 28.88 19.04
N LEU A 161 23.37 28.55 18.31
CA LEU A 161 22.48 27.41 18.64
C LEU A 161 23.06 26.04 18.24
N LEU A 162 24.09 26.04 17.37
CA LEU A 162 24.75 24.84 16.88
C LEU A 162 26.07 24.62 17.63
N THR A 163 26.41 23.37 17.91
CA THR A 163 27.73 23.03 18.42
C THR A 163 28.78 23.20 17.32
N PRO A 164 30.09 23.45 17.69
CA PRO A 164 31.15 23.52 16.69
C PRO A 164 31.23 22.29 15.80
N GLU A 165 30.98 21.09 16.35
CA GLU A 165 30.95 19.82 15.61
C GLU A 165 29.78 19.76 14.61
N GLN A 166 28.61 20.27 15.00
CA GLN A 166 27.45 20.35 14.10
C GLN A 166 27.69 21.33 12.97
N LEU A 167 28.28 22.50 13.24
CA LEU A 167 28.63 23.48 12.22
C LEU A 167 29.63 22.89 11.22
N GLU A 168 30.66 22.19 11.70
CA GLU A 168 31.62 21.50 10.83
C GLU A 168 30.97 20.39 10.01
N SER A 169 30.10 19.60 10.62
CA SER A 169 29.34 18.55 9.92
C SER A 169 28.48 19.12 8.81
N ILE A 170 27.75 20.23 9.04
CA ILE A 170 26.97 20.91 8.00
C ILE A 170 27.85 21.47 6.92
N LYS A 171 28.99 22.10 7.28
CA LYS A 171 29.94 22.68 6.33
C LYS A 171 30.51 21.62 5.38
N ASN A 172 30.82 20.45 5.91
CA ASN A 172 31.36 19.31 5.16
C ASN A 172 30.30 18.43 4.51
N PHE A 173 28.99 18.74 4.71
CA PHE A 173 27.90 17.94 4.16
C PHE A 173 27.82 18.10 2.64
N ASN A 174 28.28 17.07 1.92
CA ASN A 174 28.34 17.08 0.46
C ASN A 174 26.98 16.72 -0.14
N VAL A 175 26.20 17.75 -0.48
CA VAL A 175 24.87 17.64 -1.10
C VAL A 175 24.91 17.64 -2.62
N MET A 176 26.10 17.92 -3.20
CA MET A 176 26.27 17.98 -4.65
C MET A 176 26.37 16.59 -5.27
N PHE A 177 25.63 16.36 -6.33
CA PHE A 177 25.68 15.15 -7.11
C PHE A 177 25.54 15.45 -8.61
N LEU A 178 26.52 15.06 -9.41
CA LEU A 178 26.60 15.37 -10.86
C LEU A 178 26.45 16.87 -11.17
N GLY A 179 27.00 17.72 -10.31
CA GLY A 179 26.92 19.18 -10.46
C GLY A 179 25.58 19.79 -10.01
N MET A 180 24.72 19.03 -9.40
CA MET A 180 23.39 19.47 -8.90
C MET A 180 23.34 19.41 -7.38
N ASP A 181 22.79 20.45 -6.76
CA ASP A 181 22.43 20.42 -5.34
C ASP A 181 21.12 19.64 -5.17
N LEU A 182 21.21 18.48 -4.51
CA LEU A 182 20.07 17.59 -4.31
C LEU A 182 19.04 18.11 -3.29
N THR A 183 19.40 19.10 -2.48
CA THR A 183 18.50 19.67 -1.46
C THR A 183 17.57 20.74 -2.03
N VAL A 184 17.90 21.27 -3.20
CA VAL A 184 17.16 22.35 -3.86
C VAL A 184 15.92 21.79 -4.55
N LYS A 185 14.86 22.60 -4.56
CA LYS A 185 13.65 22.34 -5.35
C LYS A 185 13.94 22.63 -6.83
N PRO A 186 13.53 21.76 -7.76
CA PRO A 186 13.68 22.04 -9.19
C PRO A 186 12.79 23.21 -9.59
N GLU A 187 13.37 24.20 -10.24
CA GLU A 187 12.63 25.27 -10.88
C GLU A 187 12.17 24.81 -12.28
N LEU A 188 11.00 25.28 -12.75
CA LEU A 188 10.50 25.00 -14.10
C LEU A 188 11.23 25.85 -15.16
N ALA A 189 12.56 26.00 -15.00
CA ALA A 189 13.45 26.58 -15.98
C ALA A 189 14.25 25.45 -16.63
N PHE A 190 14.60 25.57 -17.92
CA PHE A 190 15.43 24.58 -18.60
C PHE A 190 16.84 24.56 -18.01
N ASN A 191 16.98 23.81 -16.90
CA ASN A 191 18.23 23.60 -16.20
C ASN A 191 18.48 22.12 -15.93
N VAL A 192 19.70 21.78 -15.53
CA VAL A 192 20.12 20.41 -15.25
C VAL A 192 19.33 19.76 -14.12
N LEU A 193 18.77 20.55 -13.19
CA LEU A 193 17.95 20.08 -12.07
C LEU A 193 16.66 19.37 -12.50
N LEU A 194 16.16 19.62 -13.72
CA LEU A 194 14.97 18.96 -14.27
C LEU A 194 15.22 17.51 -14.72
N ILE A 195 16.47 17.09 -14.87
CA ILE A 195 16.79 15.74 -15.38
C ILE A 195 16.16 14.66 -14.49
N PHE A 196 16.36 14.74 -13.16
CA PHE A 196 15.84 13.72 -12.25
C PHE A 196 14.32 13.75 -12.11
N PRO A 197 13.63 14.89 -11.97
CA PRO A 197 12.16 14.93 -12.03
C PRO A 197 11.60 14.31 -13.32
N ILE A 198 12.11 14.68 -14.48
CA ILE A 198 11.66 14.12 -15.76
C ILE A 198 11.95 12.62 -15.82
N LEU A 199 13.15 12.19 -15.44
CA LEU A 199 13.53 10.78 -15.45
C LEU A 199 12.68 9.95 -14.47
N SER A 200 12.33 10.50 -13.30
CA SER A 200 11.44 9.84 -12.35
C SER A 200 10.03 9.64 -12.90
N VAL A 201 9.49 10.65 -13.60
CA VAL A 201 8.18 10.56 -14.26
C VAL A 201 8.19 9.54 -15.39
N VAL A 202 9.22 9.57 -16.24
CA VAL A 202 9.35 8.63 -17.38
C VAL A 202 9.49 7.19 -16.87
N THR A 203 10.37 6.96 -15.90
CA THR A 203 10.57 5.62 -15.32
C THR A 203 9.33 5.12 -14.61
N MET A 204 8.58 6.00 -13.93
CA MET A 204 7.31 5.66 -13.28
C MET A 204 6.24 5.31 -14.32
N ALA A 205 6.07 6.11 -15.36
CA ALA A 205 5.12 5.83 -16.44
C ALA A 205 5.43 4.48 -17.13
N LEU A 206 6.71 4.23 -17.41
CA LEU A 206 7.16 2.97 -17.99
C LEU A 206 6.87 1.79 -17.05
N SER A 207 7.12 1.93 -15.76
CA SER A 207 6.81 0.92 -14.75
C SER A 207 5.32 0.61 -14.70
N ASN A 208 4.45 1.62 -14.72
CA ASN A 208 3.01 1.45 -14.73
C ASN A 208 2.53 0.71 -15.98
N VAL A 209 3.00 1.09 -17.18
CA VAL A 209 2.64 0.43 -18.43
C VAL A 209 3.08 -1.04 -18.42
N ILE A 210 4.30 -1.34 -18.00
CA ILE A 210 4.81 -2.71 -17.92
C ILE A 210 4.01 -3.51 -16.89
N MET A 211 3.69 -2.92 -15.73
CA MET A 211 2.91 -3.58 -14.69
C MET A 211 1.49 -3.88 -15.16
N MET A 212 0.80 -2.92 -15.78
CA MET A 212 -0.55 -3.13 -16.33
C MET A 212 -0.58 -4.25 -17.39
N ARG A 213 0.40 -4.26 -18.31
CA ARG A 213 0.53 -5.34 -19.31
C ARG A 213 0.85 -6.69 -18.69
N SER A 214 1.61 -6.71 -17.60
CA SER A 214 2.03 -7.94 -16.91
C SER A 214 0.91 -8.60 -16.12
N THR A 215 0.03 -7.80 -15.51
CA THR A 215 -1.04 -8.31 -14.64
C THR A 215 -2.27 -8.77 -15.43
N GLY A 216 -2.40 -8.35 -16.70
CA GLY A 216 -3.60 -8.59 -17.49
C GLY A 216 -4.87 -8.04 -16.83
N GLN A 217 -4.74 -7.21 -15.81
CA GLN A 217 -5.85 -6.55 -15.15
C GLN A 217 -6.34 -5.39 -16.03
N GLU A 218 -7.33 -5.65 -16.83
CA GLU A 218 -8.16 -4.57 -17.35
C GLU A 218 -9.05 -4.08 -16.21
N LEU A 219 -8.63 -3.01 -15.56
CA LEU A 219 -9.47 -2.30 -14.61
C LEU A 219 -10.69 -1.78 -15.38
N GLN A 220 -11.89 -2.13 -14.90
CA GLN A 220 -13.14 -1.74 -15.58
C GLN A 220 -13.66 -0.40 -15.04
N GLY A 221 -14.34 0.35 -15.89
CA GLY A 221 -15.00 1.62 -15.53
C GLY A 221 -14.03 2.70 -15.08
N SER A 222 -14.39 3.43 -14.02
CA SER A 222 -13.61 4.54 -13.45
C SER A 222 -12.27 4.08 -12.83
N MET A 223 -12.14 2.82 -12.42
CA MET A 223 -10.89 2.29 -11.86
C MET A 223 -9.71 2.28 -12.86
N LYS A 224 -9.95 2.36 -14.16
CA LYS A 224 -8.89 2.49 -15.17
C LYS A 224 -8.04 3.75 -14.99
N TRP A 225 -8.65 4.81 -14.48
CA TRP A 225 -8.01 6.11 -14.30
C TRP A 225 -7.23 6.23 -13.00
N MET A 226 -7.50 5.35 -12.01
CA MET A 226 -6.87 5.41 -10.69
C MET A 226 -5.33 5.36 -10.74
N PRO A 227 -4.65 4.46 -11.48
CA PRO A 227 -3.19 4.47 -11.59
C PRO A 227 -2.66 5.75 -12.25
N TRP A 228 -3.37 6.28 -13.24
CA TRP A 228 -2.99 7.52 -13.93
C TRP A 228 -3.18 8.75 -13.05
N MET A 229 -4.25 8.82 -12.26
CA MET A 229 -4.45 9.89 -11.28
C MET A 229 -3.35 9.90 -10.22
N MET A 230 -2.98 8.72 -9.69
CA MET A 230 -1.85 8.61 -8.77
C MET A 230 -0.55 9.06 -9.43
N SER A 231 -0.30 8.67 -10.67
CA SER A 231 0.89 9.09 -11.41
C SER A 231 0.93 10.61 -11.60
N LEU A 232 -0.21 11.24 -11.92
CA LEU A 232 -0.30 12.68 -12.07
C LEU A 232 0.00 13.41 -10.75
N MET A 233 -0.49 12.89 -9.62
CA MET A 233 -0.17 13.42 -8.30
C MET A 233 1.35 13.33 -8.03
N PHE A 234 1.99 12.22 -8.38
CA PHE A 234 3.44 12.07 -8.23
C PHE A 234 4.24 13.00 -9.14
N VAL A 235 3.76 13.26 -10.35
CA VAL A 235 4.36 14.28 -11.23
C VAL A 235 4.37 15.64 -10.53
N TRP A 236 3.22 16.05 -9.99
CA TRP A 236 3.14 17.30 -9.24
C TRP A 236 4.08 17.34 -8.03
N ILE A 237 4.15 16.25 -7.25
CA ILE A 237 5.07 16.12 -6.13
C ILE A 237 6.52 16.26 -6.60
N ALA A 238 6.93 15.58 -7.67
CA ALA A 238 8.32 15.60 -8.15
C ALA A 238 8.85 17.01 -8.48
N PHE A 239 7.97 17.95 -8.81
CA PHE A 239 8.32 19.35 -9.07
C PHE A 239 8.15 20.28 -7.85
N THR A 240 7.59 19.78 -6.76
CA THR A 240 7.38 20.58 -5.54
C THR A 240 8.35 20.25 -4.41
N VAL A 241 9.15 19.20 -4.58
CA VAL A 241 10.02 18.63 -3.55
C VAL A 241 11.50 18.72 -3.98
N PRO A 242 12.47 18.54 -3.05
CA PRO A 242 13.90 18.52 -3.38
C PRO A 242 14.26 17.48 -4.45
N VAL A 243 15.27 17.77 -5.26
CA VAL A 243 15.76 16.89 -6.35
C VAL A 243 16.19 15.51 -5.83
N ALA A 244 16.66 15.41 -4.57
CA ALA A 244 16.98 14.15 -3.91
C ALA A 244 15.83 13.12 -3.96
N PHE A 245 14.59 13.58 -3.80
CA PHE A 245 13.40 12.74 -3.89
C PHE A 245 13.24 12.16 -5.31
N SER A 246 13.42 12.99 -6.32
CA SER A 246 13.33 12.54 -7.72
C SER A 246 14.45 11.55 -8.07
N LEU A 247 15.65 11.73 -7.54
CA LEU A 247 16.74 10.77 -7.66
C LEU A 247 16.38 9.43 -7.02
N TYR A 248 15.88 9.44 -5.78
CA TYR A 248 15.40 8.23 -5.09
C TYR A 248 14.36 7.50 -5.94
N TYR A 249 13.32 8.22 -6.42
CA TYR A 249 12.26 7.60 -7.21
C TYR A 249 12.74 7.06 -8.55
N THR A 250 13.65 7.74 -9.21
CA THR A 250 14.27 7.25 -10.46
C THR A 250 14.96 5.91 -10.24
N VAL A 251 15.87 5.84 -9.26
CA VAL A 251 16.60 4.61 -8.93
C VAL A 251 15.62 3.51 -8.47
N SER A 252 14.67 3.87 -7.63
CA SER A 252 13.63 3.00 -7.11
C SER A 252 12.78 2.37 -8.22
N ASN A 253 12.34 3.16 -9.20
CA ASN A 253 11.55 2.69 -10.34
C ASN A 253 12.37 1.79 -11.27
N LEU A 254 13.63 2.13 -11.53
CA LEU A 254 14.53 1.28 -12.31
C LEU A 254 14.74 -0.08 -11.64
N LEU A 255 14.99 -0.10 -10.33
CA LEU A 255 15.12 -1.35 -9.58
C LEU A 255 13.82 -2.15 -9.58
N MET A 256 12.66 -1.46 -9.47
CA MET A 256 11.35 -2.12 -9.55
C MET A 256 11.12 -2.76 -10.93
N LEU A 257 11.54 -2.10 -12.01
CA LEU A 257 11.48 -2.68 -13.36
C LEU A 257 12.34 -3.95 -13.46
N ILE A 258 13.58 -3.88 -12.98
CA ILE A 258 14.51 -5.03 -12.99
C ILE A 258 13.92 -6.18 -12.17
N THR A 259 13.49 -5.90 -10.92
CA THR A 259 12.91 -6.91 -10.04
C THR A 259 11.63 -7.52 -10.62
N SER A 260 10.77 -6.71 -11.25
CA SER A 260 9.56 -7.19 -11.92
C SER A 260 9.87 -8.14 -13.09
N MET A 261 10.89 -7.82 -13.88
CA MET A 261 11.34 -8.69 -14.96
C MET A 261 11.91 -10.04 -14.44
N VAL A 262 12.71 -9.98 -13.38
CA VAL A 262 13.27 -11.16 -12.72
C VAL A 262 12.16 -12.03 -12.11
N LEU A 263 11.26 -11.42 -11.34
CA LEU A 263 10.15 -12.12 -10.71
C LEU A 263 9.19 -12.73 -11.74
N ARG A 264 8.94 -12.04 -12.85
CA ARG A 264 8.13 -12.58 -13.95
C ARG A 264 8.76 -13.81 -14.60
N LYS A 265 10.08 -13.83 -14.73
CA LYS A 265 10.80 -15.00 -15.27
C LYS A 265 10.82 -16.17 -14.27
N MET A 266 10.89 -15.87 -12.95
CA MET A 266 10.87 -16.88 -11.89
C MET A 266 9.46 -17.40 -11.61
N TYR A 267 8.48 -16.54 -11.62
CA TYR A 267 7.07 -16.83 -11.33
C TYR A 267 6.21 -16.49 -12.56
N ASP A 268 6.24 -17.40 -13.55
CA ASP A 268 5.46 -17.26 -14.78
C ASP A 268 3.96 -17.07 -14.46
N PRO A 269 3.36 -15.92 -14.79
CA PRO A 269 1.97 -15.65 -14.47
C PRO A 269 1.00 -16.65 -15.11
N GLU A 270 1.30 -17.16 -16.31
CA GLU A 270 0.43 -18.11 -17.00
C GLU A 270 0.43 -19.47 -16.32
N LYS A 271 1.61 -19.95 -15.89
CA LYS A 271 1.72 -21.20 -15.11
C LYS A 271 1.00 -21.06 -13.75
N MET A 272 1.10 -19.91 -13.12
CA MET A 272 0.42 -19.65 -11.85
C MET A 272 -1.10 -19.59 -12.04
N LYS A 273 -1.58 -18.94 -13.10
CA LYS A 273 -3.01 -18.93 -13.46
C LYS A 273 -3.52 -20.34 -13.71
N ALA A 274 -2.78 -21.13 -14.50
CA ALA A 274 -3.16 -22.51 -14.79
C ALA A 274 -3.25 -23.36 -13.52
N LYS A 275 -2.29 -23.18 -12.59
CA LYS A 275 -2.30 -23.89 -11.30
C LYS A 275 -3.52 -23.52 -10.44
N VAL A 276 -3.81 -22.23 -10.30
CA VAL A 276 -4.98 -21.75 -9.53
C VAL A 276 -6.28 -22.18 -10.22
N ALA A 277 -6.35 -22.13 -11.55
CA ALA A 277 -7.53 -22.63 -12.28
C ALA A 277 -7.77 -24.13 -12.04
N ALA A 278 -6.70 -24.94 -12.03
CA ALA A 278 -6.80 -26.36 -11.68
C ALA A 278 -7.27 -26.56 -10.23
N GLU A 279 -6.76 -25.80 -9.26
CA GLU A 279 -7.20 -25.83 -7.86
C GLU A 279 -8.71 -25.46 -7.74
N ILE A 280 -9.18 -24.47 -8.50
CA ILE A 280 -10.59 -24.09 -8.54
C ILE A 280 -11.45 -25.22 -9.12
N GLU A 281 -10.97 -25.84 -10.21
CA GLU A 281 -11.70 -26.94 -10.85
C GLU A 281 -11.78 -28.17 -9.96
N GLU A 282 -10.68 -28.50 -9.27
CA GLU A 282 -10.64 -29.56 -8.29
C GLU A 282 -11.62 -29.32 -7.13
N LYS A 283 -11.66 -28.11 -6.58
CA LYS A 283 -12.64 -27.71 -5.56
C LYS A 283 -14.09 -27.80 -6.09
N LYS A 284 -14.34 -27.40 -7.35
CA LYS A 284 -15.66 -27.55 -7.97
C LYS A 284 -16.05 -29.04 -8.11
N LYS A 285 -15.12 -29.90 -8.50
CA LYS A 285 -15.34 -31.35 -8.58
C LYS A 285 -15.58 -31.96 -7.21
N ALA A 286 -14.78 -31.58 -6.20
CA ALA A 286 -14.96 -32.03 -4.81
C ALA A 286 -16.34 -31.65 -4.22
N LYS A 287 -16.82 -30.42 -4.51
CA LYS A 287 -18.15 -29.97 -4.11
C LYS A 287 -19.30 -30.73 -4.79
N LYS A 288 -19.08 -31.15 -6.03
CA LYS A 288 -20.07 -31.96 -6.78
C LYS A 288 -20.00 -33.44 -6.43
N ALA A 289 -18.90 -33.90 -5.83
CA ALA A 289 -18.76 -35.29 -5.40
C ALA A 289 -19.78 -35.57 -4.29
N LYS A 290 -20.58 -36.60 -4.48
CA LYS A 290 -21.57 -37.07 -3.49
C LYS A 290 -20.81 -37.68 -2.32
N LYS A 291 -21.17 -37.29 -1.10
CA LYS A 291 -20.71 -37.94 0.15
C LYS A 291 -21.84 -38.73 0.75
N GLN A 292 -21.53 -39.93 1.21
CA GLN A 292 -22.52 -40.75 1.97
C GLN A 292 -22.67 -40.15 3.36
N VAL A 293 -23.89 -39.75 3.69
CA VAL A 293 -24.25 -39.22 5.02
C VAL A 293 -25.43 -40.03 5.57
N LYS A 294 -25.35 -40.38 6.85
CA LYS A 294 -26.44 -40.94 7.57
C LYS A 294 -27.55 -39.90 7.75
N VAL A 295 -28.68 -40.12 7.16
CA VAL A 295 -29.89 -39.31 7.31
C VAL A 295 -30.90 -40.10 8.09
N VAL A 296 -31.36 -39.56 9.21
CA VAL A 296 -32.42 -40.15 10.01
C VAL A 296 -33.76 -39.70 9.41
N ASP A 297 -34.57 -40.62 9.02
CA ASP A 297 -35.93 -40.32 8.55
C ASP A 297 -36.80 -39.88 9.73
N GLU A 298 -37.29 -38.64 9.71
CA GLU A 298 -38.07 -38.04 10.81
C GLU A 298 -39.38 -38.78 11.09
N LYS A 299 -39.86 -39.57 10.15
CA LYS A 299 -41.14 -40.33 10.30
C LYS A 299 -40.97 -41.75 10.81
N THR A 300 -39.84 -42.38 10.48
CA THR A 300 -39.62 -43.80 10.82
C THR A 300 -38.50 -44.00 11.84
N GLY A 301 -37.68 -42.97 12.10
CA GLY A 301 -36.53 -43.07 12.98
C GLY A 301 -35.40 -43.95 12.45
N GLU A 302 -35.50 -44.45 11.22
CA GLU A 302 -34.46 -45.29 10.61
C GLU A 302 -33.32 -44.51 10.04
N GLU A 303 -32.08 -44.93 10.32
CA GLU A 303 -30.87 -44.38 9.73
C GLU A 303 -30.65 -44.94 8.32
N THR A 304 -30.77 -44.10 7.30
CA THR A 304 -30.47 -44.48 5.91
C THR A 304 -29.24 -43.72 5.42
N LEU A 305 -28.37 -44.41 4.65
CA LEU A 305 -27.24 -43.79 3.97
C LEU A 305 -27.73 -43.19 2.66
N LYS A 306 -27.68 -41.85 2.55
CA LYS A 306 -27.96 -41.13 1.31
C LYS A 306 -26.71 -40.49 0.75
N ASP A 307 -26.54 -40.60 -0.56
CA ASP A 307 -25.52 -39.88 -1.31
C ASP A 307 -25.95 -38.41 -1.48
N VAL A 308 -25.37 -37.53 -0.71
CA VAL A 308 -25.66 -36.09 -0.76
C VAL A 308 -24.44 -35.28 -1.19
N THR A 309 -24.67 -34.21 -1.94
CA THR A 309 -23.63 -33.22 -2.26
C THR A 309 -23.36 -32.34 -1.04
N GLU A 310 -22.19 -31.69 -1.00
CA GLU A 310 -21.84 -30.74 0.07
C GLU A 310 -22.88 -29.61 0.19
N ALA A 311 -23.43 -29.16 -0.93
CA ALA A 311 -24.48 -28.15 -0.96
C ALA A 311 -25.78 -28.64 -0.32
N GLU A 312 -26.17 -29.87 -0.59
CA GLU A 312 -27.35 -30.52 0.02
C GLU A 312 -27.13 -30.76 1.52
N MET A 313 -25.91 -31.13 1.92
CA MET A 313 -25.55 -31.30 3.32
C MET A 313 -25.62 -29.98 4.10
N ASN A 314 -25.15 -28.89 3.52
CA ASN A 314 -25.25 -27.56 4.13
C ASN A 314 -26.72 -27.10 4.23
N ARG A 315 -27.54 -27.41 3.24
CA ARG A 315 -28.97 -27.13 3.27
C ARG A 315 -29.65 -27.90 4.39
N LEU A 316 -29.38 -29.19 4.52
CA LEU A 316 -29.92 -30.04 5.60
C LEU A 316 -29.45 -29.53 6.99
N ARG A 317 -28.22 -29.12 7.13
CA ARG A 317 -27.74 -28.51 8.39
C ARG A 317 -28.48 -27.21 8.72
N LEU A 318 -28.72 -26.37 7.71
CA LEU A 318 -29.42 -25.10 7.89
C LEU A 318 -30.91 -25.32 8.24
N GLU A 319 -31.55 -26.28 7.60
CA GLU A 319 -32.92 -26.69 7.91
C GLU A 319 -33.04 -27.25 9.34
N ARG A 320 -32.08 -28.09 9.76
CA ARG A 320 -32.02 -28.61 11.14
C ARG A 320 -31.74 -27.50 12.18
N ALA A 321 -30.88 -26.55 11.88
CA ALA A 321 -30.64 -25.39 12.76
C ALA A 321 -31.91 -24.55 12.90
N ARG A 322 -32.61 -24.27 11.79
CA ARG A 322 -33.88 -23.52 11.81
C ARG A 322 -34.99 -24.25 12.56
N ALA A 323 -35.05 -25.58 12.47
CA ALA A 323 -36.01 -26.39 13.22
C ALA A 323 -35.71 -26.33 14.73
N LEU A 324 -34.44 -26.44 15.13
CA LEU A 324 -33.99 -26.27 16.50
C LEU A 324 -34.29 -24.87 17.07
N ASP A 325 -34.01 -23.82 16.29
CA ASP A 325 -34.37 -22.45 16.66
C ASP A 325 -35.88 -22.27 16.81
N ALA A 326 -36.64 -22.84 15.89
CA ALA A 326 -38.10 -22.79 15.97
C ALA A 326 -38.68 -23.54 17.20
N GLU A 327 -38.00 -24.57 17.67
CA GLU A 327 -38.37 -25.30 18.87
C GLU A 327 -37.96 -24.56 20.15
N LEU A 328 -36.72 -23.98 20.18
CA LEU A 328 -36.20 -23.21 21.31
C LEU A 328 -36.97 -21.90 21.55
N TYR A 329 -37.44 -21.25 20.50
CA TYR A 329 -38.17 -19.99 20.59
C TYR A 329 -39.69 -20.13 20.39
N LYS A 330 -40.22 -21.32 20.58
CA LYS A 330 -41.63 -21.59 20.42
C LYS A 330 -42.50 -20.79 21.38
N ASP A 331 -42.02 -20.58 22.60
CA ASP A 331 -42.71 -19.84 23.64
C ASP A 331 -42.64 -18.31 23.47
N GLU A 332 -41.62 -17.80 22.81
CA GLU A 332 -41.49 -16.37 22.52
C GLU A 332 -42.39 -15.89 21.37
N ARG A 333 -42.78 -16.79 20.46
CA ARG A 333 -43.70 -16.50 19.35
C ARG A 333 -45.15 -16.44 19.74
N THR A 334 -45.53 -16.86 20.95
CA THR A 334 -46.88 -16.85 21.46
C THR A 334 -47.30 -15.53 22.12
N THR A 335 -46.37 -14.60 22.30
CA THR A 335 -46.70 -13.25 22.75
C THR A 335 -47.05 -12.38 21.53
N PRO A 336 -48.33 -11.99 21.34
CA PRO A 336 -48.71 -11.16 20.21
C PRO A 336 -48.06 -9.76 20.35
N LEU A 337 -47.39 -9.30 19.30
CA LEU A 337 -46.74 -8.01 19.16
C LEU A 337 -47.67 -6.79 19.30
N ASN A 338 -48.99 -7.04 19.51
CA ASN A 338 -50.04 -6.00 19.59
C ASN A 338 -50.48 -5.64 21.02
N ALA A 339 -49.79 -6.07 22.07
CA ALA A 339 -50.18 -5.74 23.45
C ALA A 339 -49.49 -4.47 24.03
N LYS A 340 -48.80 -3.65 23.20
CA LYS A 340 -48.16 -2.41 23.64
C LYS A 340 -48.52 -1.19 22.77
N THR A 341 -49.76 -1.02 22.40
CA THR A 341 -50.29 0.26 21.91
C THR A 341 -51.63 0.55 22.56
N GLY A 342 -51.58 1.04 23.76
CA GLY A 342 -52.75 1.41 24.49
C GLY A 342 -52.40 2.08 25.79
N GLU A 343 -51.64 3.18 25.74
CA GLU A 343 -51.62 4.25 26.76
C GLU A 343 -51.19 5.53 26.06
N GLU A 344 -52.19 6.23 25.52
CA GLU A 344 -52.14 7.66 25.28
C GLU A 344 -52.14 8.37 26.64
N GLU A 345 -50.97 8.81 27.09
CA GLU A 345 -50.93 9.86 28.10
C GLU A 345 -51.00 11.22 27.41
N THR A 346 -52.18 11.78 27.47
CA THR A 346 -52.44 13.21 27.33
C THR A 346 -51.62 13.99 28.35
N CYS A 347 -50.64 14.77 27.92
CA CYS A 347 -50.09 15.87 28.66
C CYS A 347 -50.57 17.20 28.07
N GLU A 348 -51.63 17.71 28.67
CA GLU A 348 -51.96 19.14 28.74
C GLU A 348 -51.00 19.82 29.74
N LYS A 349 -50.27 20.75 29.30
CA LYS A 349 -50.03 22.16 29.75
C LYS A 349 -48.66 22.68 29.28
#